data_7f84fe6671d58b6d97426395a77cf0a7
#
_entry.id   7f84fe6671d58b6d97426395a77cf0a7
#
_cell.length_a   1.000
_cell.length_b   1.000
_cell.length_c   1.000
_cell.angle_alpha   90.00
_cell.angle_beta   90.00
_cell.angle_gamma   90.00
#
_symmetry.space_group_name_H-M   'P 1'
#
loop_
_entity.id
_entity.type
_entity.pdbx_description
1 polymer ?
#
loop_
_entity_poly.entity_id
_entity_poly.type
_entity_poly.pdbx_seq_one_letter_code
_entity_poly.pdbx_strand_id
1 'polypeptide(L)'
;MSLTGDAIRQQFLEFYAQRQHQVLPGASLIPSDPTVLLTIAGMLPFKPIFLGQQAAPHPRVTTAQRCLRTNDIDNVGRTARHHTFFEMLGNFSFGDYFKAEAIAWAWELVTQGFGLPPEHLAVSVFAEDAETLALWQEVVGLPPERIQKMGAADNFWAAGPTGPCGPCSEIYYDFAPQAGAVDLTDEERFVEIYNLVFMELNRDAAGQVTPLAHKNIDTGMGLERLARILQDVPSNYETDLIFPLVAQTAEWVNLNYAQASAEQRLSLKIIGDHIRAVVHLIADGVIPSNVRRGYVLRRLIRRLVRHGRLLGLRRPFTAELAQTAIALAASAYPHVQERATAIENELNREEQQFLKTLDVG
;
A
#
# COMPACT_ATOMS: atom_id res chain seq x y z
N MET A 1 -2.02 -16.26 18.88
CA MET A 1 -1.11 -16.11 17.74
C MET A 1 -1.52 -14.87 16.95
N SER A 2 -0.57 -14.01 16.58
CA SER A 2 -0.85 -12.86 15.74
C SER A 2 -1.14 -13.31 14.29
N LEU A 3 -1.97 -12.53 13.57
CA LEU A 3 -2.32 -12.83 12.17
C LEU A 3 -1.12 -12.58 11.26
N THR A 4 -0.84 -13.52 10.35
CA THR A 4 0.13 -13.33 9.27
C THR A 4 -0.40 -12.32 8.25
N GLY A 5 0.48 -11.73 7.45
CA GLY A 5 0.08 -10.88 6.33
C GLY A 5 -0.86 -11.60 5.35
N ASP A 6 -0.58 -12.86 5.04
CA ASP A 6 -1.45 -13.67 4.18
C ASP A 6 -2.84 -13.89 4.81
N ALA A 7 -2.91 -14.13 6.11
CA ALA A 7 -4.19 -14.30 6.82
C ALA A 7 -4.99 -12.99 6.85
N ILE A 8 -4.34 -11.85 7.05
CA ILE A 8 -4.99 -10.52 7.01
C ILE A 8 -5.59 -10.27 5.63
N ARG A 9 -4.83 -10.51 4.57
CA ARG A 9 -5.30 -10.35 3.19
C ARG A 9 -6.52 -11.22 2.93
N GLN A 10 -6.45 -12.49 3.31
CA GLN A 10 -7.53 -13.45 3.12
C GLN A 10 -8.79 -13.04 3.91
N GLN A 11 -8.63 -12.62 5.15
CA GLN A 11 -9.75 -12.20 5.99
C GLN A 11 -10.46 -10.97 5.44
N PHE A 12 -9.72 -9.99 4.90
CA PHE A 12 -10.29 -8.82 4.23
C PHE A 12 -11.17 -9.23 3.06
N LEU A 13 -10.63 -10.06 2.17
CA LEU A 13 -11.35 -10.52 0.97
C LEU A 13 -12.59 -11.34 1.33
N GLU A 14 -12.49 -12.22 2.31
CA GLU A 14 -13.63 -13.02 2.79
C GLU A 14 -14.73 -12.18 3.42
N PHE A 15 -14.35 -11.15 4.19
CA PHE A 15 -15.32 -10.24 4.81
C PHE A 15 -16.21 -9.59 3.75
N TYR A 16 -15.63 -9.12 2.67
CA TYR A 16 -16.40 -8.49 1.58
C TYR A 16 -17.06 -9.51 0.66
N ALA A 17 -16.48 -10.69 0.46
CA ALA A 17 -17.15 -11.78 -0.26
C ALA A 17 -18.46 -12.17 0.41
N GLN A 18 -18.50 -12.22 1.75
CA GLN A 18 -19.72 -12.46 2.52
C GLN A 18 -20.78 -11.35 2.37
N ARG A 19 -20.37 -10.20 1.86
CA ARG A 19 -21.23 -9.03 1.55
C ARG A 19 -21.44 -8.84 0.06
N GLN A 20 -21.50 -9.97 -0.67
CA GLN A 20 -21.78 -10.07 -2.11
C GLN A 20 -20.79 -9.31 -2.99
N HIS A 21 -19.53 -9.16 -2.55
CA HIS A 21 -18.48 -8.67 -3.41
C HIS A 21 -17.85 -9.81 -4.20
N GLN A 22 -17.68 -9.60 -5.49
CA GLN A 22 -16.87 -10.52 -6.30
C GLN A 22 -15.40 -10.29 -5.99
N VAL A 23 -14.70 -11.37 -5.60
CA VAL A 23 -13.25 -11.33 -5.41
C VAL A 23 -12.59 -11.42 -6.78
N LEU A 24 -11.86 -10.37 -7.15
CA LEU A 24 -11.08 -10.34 -8.39
C LEU A 24 -9.59 -10.34 -8.07
N PRO A 25 -8.75 -10.93 -8.94
CA PRO A 25 -7.31 -10.78 -8.82
C PRO A 25 -6.92 -9.31 -9.00
N GLY A 26 -5.84 -8.90 -8.36
CA GLY A 26 -5.26 -7.58 -8.60
C GLY A 26 -4.70 -7.48 -10.03
N ALA A 27 -4.65 -6.26 -10.56
CA ALA A 27 -4.08 -6.00 -11.87
C ALA A 27 -2.54 -6.00 -11.81
N SER A 28 -1.92 -6.07 -13.00
CA SER A 28 -0.48 -5.90 -13.17
C SER A 28 -0.01 -4.55 -12.63
N LEU A 29 1.25 -4.49 -12.20
CA LEU A 29 1.93 -3.23 -11.90
C LEU A 29 2.12 -2.35 -13.15
N ILE A 30 2.04 -2.94 -14.33
CA ILE A 30 2.01 -2.20 -15.61
C ILE A 30 0.55 -1.89 -15.94
N PRO A 31 0.09 -0.63 -15.74
CA PRO A 31 -1.31 -0.29 -15.94
C PRO A 31 -1.70 -0.22 -17.40
N SER A 32 -2.99 -0.46 -17.69
CA SER A 32 -3.58 -0.21 -19.00
C SER A 32 -3.77 1.29 -19.29
N ASP A 33 -3.85 2.12 -18.25
CA ASP A 33 -3.96 3.57 -18.38
C ASP A 33 -2.63 4.16 -18.88
N PRO A 34 -2.60 4.76 -20.10
CA PRO A 34 -1.36 5.29 -20.67
C PRO A 34 -0.84 6.54 -19.96
N THR A 35 -1.66 7.17 -19.12
CA THR A 35 -1.29 8.39 -18.39
C THR A 35 -0.50 8.11 -17.11
N VAL A 36 -0.47 6.85 -16.67
CA VAL A 36 0.17 6.41 -15.43
C VAL A 36 1.23 5.39 -15.73
N LEU A 37 2.42 5.58 -15.18
CA LEU A 37 3.57 4.72 -15.45
C LEU A 37 3.46 3.35 -14.77
N LEU A 38 2.98 3.33 -13.53
CA LEU A 38 2.84 2.13 -12.71
C LEU A 38 1.51 2.16 -11.95
N THR A 39 1.03 1.01 -11.51
CA THR A 39 -0.19 0.92 -10.70
C THR A 39 0.09 1.42 -9.30
N ILE A 40 -0.52 2.56 -8.95
CA ILE A 40 -0.26 3.29 -7.70
C ILE A 40 -1.36 3.14 -6.66
N ALA A 41 -2.51 2.61 -7.03
CA ALA A 41 -3.68 2.46 -6.15
C ALA A 41 -4.59 1.34 -6.64
N GLY A 42 -5.39 0.80 -5.74
CA GLY A 42 -6.33 -0.27 -6.03
C GLY A 42 -7.46 0.12 -6.99
N MET A 43 -7.81 1.39 -7.04
CA MET A 43 -8.85 1.90 -7.92
C MET A 43 -8.42 2.02 -9.39
N LEU A 44 -7.12 2.09 -9.67
CA LEU A 44 -6.63 2.43 -11.01
C LEU A 44 -7.17 1.52 -12.11
N PRO A 45 -7.24 0.18 -11.94
CA PRO A 45 -7.83 -0.70 -12.94
C PRO A 45 -9.32 -0.44 -13.20
N PHE A 46 -10.02 0.19 -12.26
CA PHE A 46 -11.46 0.47 -12.33
C PHE A 46 -11.78 1.90 -12.77
N LYS A 47 -10.78 2.73 -13.03
CA LYS A 47 -10.99 4.12 -13.48
C LYS A 47 -11.97 4.23 -14.66
N PRO A 48 -11.88 3.40 -15.73
CA PRO A 48 -12.86 3.45 -16.81
C PRO A 48 -14.29 3.15 -16.37
N ILE A 49 -14.48 2.31 -15.36
CA ILE A 49 -15.79 1.97 -14.80
C ILE A 49 -16.36 3.18 -14.05
N PHE A 50 -15.57 3.83 -13.21
CA PHE A 50 -16.00 5.05 -12.51
C PHE A 50 -16.39 6.17 -13.49
N LEU A 51 -15.70 6.27 -14.62
CA LEU A 51 -16.00 7.26 -15.66
C LEU A 51 -17.18 6.86 -16.56
N GLY A 52 -17.79 5.70 -16.39
CA GLY A 52 -18.87 5.22 -17.22
C GLY A 52 -18.44 4.75 -18.62
N GLN A 53 -17.16 4.58 -18.85
CA GLN A 53 -16.58 4.16 -20.14
C GLN A 53 -16.60 2.64 -20.34
N GLN A 54 -16.71 1.89 -19.25
CA GLN A 54 -16.72 0.44 -19.22
C GLN A 54 -17.74 -0.05 -18.20
N ALA A 55 -18.43 -1.14 -18.54
CA ALA A 55 -19.35 -1.78 -17.60
C ALA A 55 -18.59 -2.49 -16.47
N ALA A 56 -19.12 -2.43 -15.26
CA ALA A 56 -18.57 -3.17 -14.13
C ALA A 56 -18.81 -4.69 -14.31
N PRO A 57 -17.84 -5.54 -14.00
CA PRO A 57 -18.04 -7.01 -14.03
C PRO A 57 -19.05 -7.46 -12.97
N HIS A 58 -19.15 -6.75 -11.87
CA HIS A 58 -20.10 -6.92 -10.79
C HIS A 58 -20.29 -5.57 -10.08
N PRO A 59 -21.48 -5.27 -9.52
CA PRO A 59 -21.70 -4.01 -8.80
C PRO A 59 -20.79 -3.84 -7.57
N ARG A 60 -20.36 -4.94 -6.97
CA ARG A 60 -19.48 -4.99 -5.79
C ARG A 60 -18.26 -5.84 -6.07
N VAL A 61 -17.09 -5.28 -5.87
CA VAL A 61 -15.81 -5.96 -6.13
C VAL A 61 -14.89 -5.76 -4.94
N THR A 62 -14.07 -6.76 -4.63
CA THR A 62 -12.97 -6.64 -3.67
C THR A 62 -11.69 -7.23 -4.25
N THR A 63 -10.57 -6.56 -3.98
CA THR A 63 -9.25 -6.95 -4.51
C THR A 63 -8.16 -6.75 -3.47
N ALA A 64 -7.07 -7.51 -3.61
CA ALA A 64 -5.76 -7.20 -3.06
C ALA A 64 -4.88 -6.74 -4.22
N GLN A 65 -4.51 -5.47 -4.26
CA GLN A 65 -3.77 -4.85 -5.35
C GLN A 65 -2.35 -4.53 -4.95
N ARG A 66 -1.39 -5.07 -5.70
CA ARG A 66 0.00 -4.66 -5.59
C ARG A 66 0.15 -3.25 -6.17
N CYS A 67 0.83 -2.38 -5.42
CA CYS A 67 1.04 -0.98 -5.79
C CYS A 67 2.51 -0.64 -5.73
N LEU A 68 2.92 0.31 -6.58
CA LEU A 68 4.28 0.83 -6.58
C LEU A 68 4.27 2.34 -6.67
N ARG A 69 4.88 2.99 -5.67
CA ARG A 69 5.02 4.45 -5.58
C ARG A 69 6.48 4.82 -5.38
N THR A 70 6.97 5.78 -6.15
CA THR A 70 8.36 6.25 -6.08
C THR A 70 8.50 7.65 -5.50
N ASN A 71 7.40 8.39 -5.33
CA ASN A 71 7.39 9.72 -4.72
C ASN A 71 7.88 9.73 -3.26
N ASP A 72 7.71 8.62 -2.54
CA ASP A 72 8.13 8.49 -1.14
C ASP A 72 9.46 7.75 -0.94
N ILE A 73 10.23 7.56 -2.01
CA ILE A 73 11.46 6.74 -1.97
C ILE A 73 12.47 7.22 -0.90
N ASP A 74 12.55 8.53 -0.68
CA ASP A 74 13.48 9.10 0.31
C ASP A 74 13.02 8.86 1.76
N ASN A 75 11.74 8.54 1.96
CA ASN A 75 11.17 8.21 3.27
C ASN A 75 11.26 6.72 3.61
N VAL A 76 11.56 5.88 2.62
CA VAL A 76 11.67 4.43 2.81
C VAL A 76 12.78 4.10 3.81
N GLY A 77 12.44 3.35 4.85
CA GLY A 77 13.32 2.98 5.94
C GLY A 77 13.48 4.05 7.03
N ARG A 78 13.18 5.32 6.73
CA ARG A 78 13.27 6.43 7.69
C ARG A 78 12.01 6.57 8.54
N THR A 79 10.86 6.34 7.94
CA THR A 79 9.57 6.27 8.63
C THR A 79 9.17 4.82 8.87
N ALA A 80 8.20 4.61 9.75
CA ALA A 80 7.71 3.27 10.07
C ALA A 80 6.80 2.67 8.98
N ARG A 81 6.34 3.47 8.00
CA ARG A 81 5.18 3.16 7.16
C ARG A 81 5.33 3.41 5.66
N HIS A 82 6.40 4.06 5.18
CA HIS A 82 6.56 4.34 3.76
C HIS A 82 7.30 3.21 3.04
N HIS A 83 6.76 2.85 1.87
CA HIS A 83 7.31 1.80 1.00
C HIS A 83 7.30 2.25 -0.45
N THR A 84 8.17 1.66 -1.27
CA THR A 84 8.03 1.72 -2.72
C THR A 84 7.00 0.72 -3.22
N PHE A 85 7.02 -0.49 -2.68
CA PHE A 85 6.06 -1.55 -2.96
C PHE A 85 5.19 -1.82 -1.72
N PHE A 86 3.88 -1.88 -1.91
CA PHE A 86 2.93 -2.27 -0.87
C PHE A 86 1.68 -2.89 -1.48
N GLU A 87 0.87 -3.54 -0.64
CA GLU A 87 -0.39 -4.10 -1.05
C GLU A 87 -1.55 -3.28 -0.49
N MET A 88 -2.48 -2.93 -1.36
CA MET A 88 -3.70 -2.21 -1.02
C MET A 88 -4.89 -3.14 -1.11
N LEU A 89 -5.56 -3.35 0.01
CA LEU A 89 -6.80 -4.13 0.09
C LEU A 89 -7.96 -3.17 -0.12
N GLY A 90 -8.87 -3.50 -1.02
CA GLY A 90 -9.95 -2.59 -1.38
C GLY A 90 -11.29 -3.28 -1.60
N ASN A 91 -12.35 -2.55 -1.28
CA ASN A 91 -13.72 -2.86 -1.64
C ASN A 91 -14.29 -1.72 -2.46
N PHE A 92 -15.05 -2.07 -3.48
CA PHE A 92 -15.56 -1.13 -4.49
C PHE A 92 -17.02 -1.34 -4.70
N SER A 93 -17.76 -0.23 -4.83
CA SER A 93 -19.17 -0.21 -5.23
C SER A 93 -19.32 0.66 -6.48
N PHE A 94 -19.86 0.08 -7.53
CA PHE A 94 -20.11 0.77 -8.79
C PHE A 94 -21.61 1.08 -8.91
N GLY A 95 -22.01 2.21 -8.29
CA GLY A 95 -23.41 2.63 -8.30
C GLY A 95 -24.38 1.78 -7.48
N ASP A 96 -23.86 0.99 -6.54
CA ASP A 96 -24.65 0.15 -5.64
C ASP A 96 -24.72 0.79 -4.25
N TYR A 97 -23.98 0.30 -3.26
CA TYR A 97 -23.96 0.95 -1.94
C TYR A 97 -23.09 2.21 -1.94
N PHE A 98 -23.32 3.08 -0.96
CA PHE A 98 -22.57 4.32 -0.83
C PHE A 98 -22.08 4.51 0.62
N LYS A 99 -22.05 5.74 1.13
CA LYS A 99 -21.41 6.13 2.40
C LYS A 99 -21.85 5.29 3.61
N ALA A 100 -23.13 5.09 3.78
CA ALA A 100 -23.65 4.45 5.00
C ALA A 100 -23.13 3.02 5.18
N GLU A 101 -23.24 2.19 4.15
CA GLU A 101 -22.77 0.81 4.16
C GLU A 101 -21.25 0.75 4.17
N ALA A 102 -20.57 1.60 3.39
CA ALA A 102 -19.12 1.64 3.36
C ALA A 102 -18.52 1.92 4.74
N ILE A 103 -19.06 2.91 5.45
CA ILE A 103 -18.63 3.30 6.80
C ILE A 103 -18.96 2.20 7.81
N ALA A 104 -20.18 1.67 7.78
CA ALA A 104 -20.60 0.64 8.73
C ALA A 104 -19.76 -0.64 8.59
N TRP A 105 -19.50 -1.09 7.36
CA TRP A 105 -18.71 -2.29 7.10
C TRP A 105 -17.22 -2.08 7.40
N ALA A 106 -16.68 -0.91 7.07
CA ALA A 106 -15.29 -0.60 7.40
C ALA A 106 -15.05 -0.63 8.91
N TRP A 107 -15.96 -0.04 9.69
CA TRP A 107 -15.87 -0.04 11.15
C TRP A 107 -16.03 -1.44 11.73
N GLU A 108 -16.99 -2.21 11.25
CA GLU A 108 -17.20 -3.60 11.65
C GLU A 108 -15.94 -4.45 11.36
N LEU A 109 -15.35 -4.29 10.19
CA LEU A 109 -14.13 -5.02 9.80
C LEU A 109 -12.98 -4.73 10.75
N VAL A 110 -12.68 -3.46 11.00
CA VAL A 110 -11.51 -3.09 11.80
C VAL A 110 -11.72 -3.40 13.30
N THR A 111 -12.92 -3.27 13.82
CA THR A 111 -13.22 -3.51 15.25
C THR A 111 -13.55 -4.96 15.55
N GLN A 112 -14.53 -5.54 14.88
CA GLN A 112 -14.96 -6.92 15.13
C GLN A 112 -14.14 -7.93 14.33
N GLY A 113 -13.87 -7.64 13.06
CA GLY A 113 -13.13 -8.52 12.19
C GLY A 113 -11.66 -8.66 12.61
N PHE A 114 -10.95 -7.57 12.71
CA PHE A 114 -9.53 -7.54 13.10
C PHE A 114 -9.30 -7.32 14.59
N GLY A 115 -10.34 -7.02 15.36
CA GLY A 115 -10.27 -6.92 16.83
C GLY A 115 -9.55 -5.67 17.33
N LEU A 116 -9.48 -4.60 16.55
CA LEU A 116 -8.87 -3.34 17.01
C LEU A 116 -9.77 -2.67 18.06
N PRO A 117 -9.22 -2.28 19.22
CA PRO A 117 -9.99 -1.59 20.24
C PRO A 117 -10.52 -0.26 19.70
N PRO A 118 -11.84 0.04 19.85
CA PRO A 118 -12.41 1.30 19.37
C PRO A 118 -11.74 2.56 19.93
N GLU A 119 -11.25 2.49 21.18
CA GLU A 119 -10.52 3.60 21.82
C GLU A 119 -9.19 3.93 21.16
N HIS A 120 -8.62 3.01 20.38
CA HIS A 120 -7.43 3.23 19.57
C HIS A 120 -7.73 3.76 18.17
N LEU A 121 -8.99 4.06 17.86
CA LEU A 121 -9.39 4.49 16.51
C LEU A 121 -9.86 5.93 16.53
N ALA A 122 -9.48 6.66 15.50
CA ALA A 122 -9.98 8.00 15.21
C ALA A 122 -10.25 8.10 13.70
N VAL A 123 -11.12 9.02 13.28
CA VAL A 123 -11.44 9.19 11.88
C VAL A 123 -11.27 10.64 11.45
N SER A 124 -10.91 10.81 10.18
CA SER A 124 -10.99 12.10 9.50
C SER A 124 -12.28 12.19 8.69
N VAL A 125 -12.79 13.39 8.54
CA VAL A 125 -13.87 13.69 7.59
C VAL A 125 -13.53 14.96 6.83
N PHE A 126 -13.96 15.02 5.57
CA PHE A 126 -13.86 16.26 4.80
C PHE A 126 -14.73 17.32 5.45
N ALA A 127 -14.17 18.51 5.70
CA ALA A 127 -14.83 19.55 6.50
C ALA A 127 -16.20 19.97 5.96
N GLU A 128 -16.42 19.87 4.64
CA GLU A 128 -17.66 20.22 3.97
C GLU A 128 -18.63 19.03 3.83
N ASP A 129 -18.24 17.83 4.29
CA ASP A 129 -19.05 16.62 4.18
C ASP A 129 -19.83 16.33 5.49
N ALA A 130 -20.92 17.07 5.69
CA ALA A 130 -21.75 16.93 6.88
C ALA A 130 -22.43 15.56 6.97
N GLU A 131 -22.76 14.93 5.84
CA GLU A 131 -23.38 13.60 5.79
C GLU A 131 -22.45 12.54 6.37
N THR A 132 -21.19 12.53 5.98
CA THR A 132 -20.19 11.58 6.51
C THR A 132 -19.97 11.80 8.00
N LEU A 133 -19.88 13.05 8.46
CA LEU A 133 -19.79 13.36 9.87
C LEU A 133 -20.96 12.77 10.67
N ALA A 134 -22.19 12.98 10.19
CA ALA A 134 -23.39 12.46 10.81
C ALA A 134 -23.39 10.92 10.85
N LEU A 135 -22.95 10.25 9.80
CA LEU A 135 -22.86 8.79 9.77
C LEU A 135 -21.90 8.24 10.82
N TRP A 136 -20.74 8.86 11.00
CA TRP A 136 -19.80 8.44 12.06
C TRP A 136 -20.38 8.65 13.47
N GLN A 137 -21.06 9.75 13.69
CA GLN A 137 -21.64 10.07 15.01
C GLN A 137 -22.91 9.27 15.32
N GLU A 138 -23.84 9.17 14.37
CA GLU A 138 -25.18 8.63 14.59
C GLU A 138 -25.29 7.14 14.34
N VAL A 139 -24.61 6.63 13.31
CA VAL A 139 -24.69 5.22 12.91
C VAL A 139 -23.62 4.39 13.61
N VAL A 140 -22.37 4.85 13.61
CA VAL A 140 -21.26 4.16 14.25
C VAL A 140 -21.22 4.46 15.76
N GLY A 141 -21.65 5.65 16.17
CA GLY A 141 -21.62 6.08 17.56
C GLY A 141 -20.26 6.55 18.02
N LEU A 142 -19.40 7.00 17.09
CA LEU A 142 -18.09 7.50 17.44
C LEU A 142 -18.19 8.85 18.15
N PRO A 143 -17.53 9.04 19.32
CA PRO A 143 -17.59 10.30 20.02
C PRO A 143 -16.95 11.45 19.21
N PRO A 144 -17.49 12.68 19.30
CA PRO A 144 -17.00 13.81 18.49
C PRO A 144 -15.50 14.09 18.62
N GLU A 145 -14.91 13.84 19.79
CA GLU A 145 -13.49 14.03 20.05
C GLU A 145 -12.58 13.04 19.30
N ARG A 146 -13.15 11.97 18.76
CA ARG A 146 -12.43 10.99 17.91
C ARG A 146 -12.61 11.25 16.42
N ILE A 147 -13.26 12.35 16.03
CA ILE A 147 -13.51 12.73 14.64
C ILE A 147 -12.84 14.09 14.39
N GLN A 148 -11.95 14.15 13.43
CA GLN A 148 -11.30 15.39 13.02
C GLN A 148 -11.75 15.81 11.62
N LYS A 149 -12.24 17.06 11.49
CA LYS A 149 -12.53 17.67 10.20
C LYS A 149 -11.24 18.14 9.57
N MET A 150 -11.04 17.81 8.30
CA MET A 150 -9.83 18.18 7.55
C MET A 150 -10.21 18.80 6.20
N GLY A 151 -9.28 19.56 5.64
CA GLY A 151 -9.48 20.24 4.37
C GLY A 151 -9.27 19.34 3.14
N ALA A 152 -9.40 19.95 1.97
CA ALA A 152 -9.29 19.26 0.68
C ALA A 152 -7.88 18.68 0.43
N ALA A 153 -6.84 19.23 1.03
CA ALA A 153 -5.49 18.69 0.90
C ALA A 153 -5.35 17.26 1.44
N ASP A 154 -6.14 16.94 2.47
CA ASP A 154 -6.06 15.65 3.17
C ASP A 154 -7.26 14.75 2.87
N ASN A 155 -8.47 15.31 2.75
CA ASN A 155 -9.72 14.57 2.68
C ASN A 155 -10.55 14.80 1.41
N PHE A 156 -9.90 15.17 0.32
CA PHE A 156 -10.48 15.14 -1.02
C PHE A 156 -9.51 14.43 -1.95
N TRP A 157 -9.92 13.27 -2.46
CA TRP A 157 -9.07 12.42 -3.28
C TRP A 157 -9.39 12.61 -4.77
N ALA A 158 -8.35 12.56 -5.60
CA ALA A 158 -8.47 12.64 -7.06
C ALA A 158 -7.50 11.66 -7.72
N ALA A 159 -7.95 11.08 -8.84
CA ALA A 159 -7.16 10.12 -9.63
C ALA A 159 -6.08 10.80 -10.50
N GLY A 160 -5.71 12.02 -10.19
CA GLY A 160 -4.77 12.84 -10.95
C GLY A 160 -5.34 14.23 -11.21
N PRO A 161 -4.73 15.02 -12.10
CA PRO A 161 -5.22 16.37 -12.46
C PRO A 161 -6.62 16.34 -13.05
N THR A 162 -6.97 15.26 -13.75
CA THR A 162 -8.29 15.00 -14.33
C THR A 162 -8.76 13.61 -13.96
N GLY A 163 -10.05 13.40 -13.95
CA GLY A 163 -10.65 12.09 -13.69
C GLY A 163 -11.56 12.05 -12.48
N PRO A 164 -11.96 10.84 -12.05
CA PRO A 164 -12.89 10.68 -10.95
C PRO A 164 -12.25 11.18 -9.64
N CYS A 165 -13.09 11.80 -8.81
CA CYS A 165 -12.66 12.38 -7.53
C CYS A 165 -13.84 12.46 -6.56
N GLY A 166 -13.56 12.77 -5.32
CA GLY A 166 -14.57 12.95 -4.29
C GLY A 166 -14.00 13.12 -2.91
N PRO A 167 -14.83 13.50 -1.94
CA PRO A 167 -14.42 13.57 -0.55
C PRO A 167 -14.09 12.18 -0.01
N CYS A 168 -13.22 12.12 0.98
CA CYS A 168 -12.87 10.86 1.63
C CYS A 168 -12.93 10.98 3.14
N SER A 169 -12.99 9.82 3.78
CA SER A 169 -12.91 9.65 5.22
C SER A 169 -11.93 8.53 5.53
N GLU A 170 -11.02 8.77 6.46
CA GLU A 170 -9.94 7.85 6.78
C GLU A 170 -10.06 7.36 8.21
N ILE A 171 -9.80 6.07 8.42
CA ILE A 171 -9.67 5.48 9.76
C ILE A 171 -8.20 5.45 10.12
N TYR A 172 -7.87 6.02 11.29
CA TYR A 172 -6.52 6.06 11.85
C TYR A 172 -6.42 5.18 13.08
N TYR A 173 -5.26 4.54 13.25
CA TYR A 173 -4.91 3.89 14.50
C TYR A 173 -4.09 4.84 15.36
N ASP A 174 -4.49 4.95 16.64
CA ASP A 174 -3.86 5.79 17.66
C ASP A 174 -2.98 4.92 18.56
N PHE A 175 -1.66 5.11 18.49
CA PHE A 175 -0.72 4.36 19.30
C PHE A 175 -0.67 4.83 20.76
N ALA A 176 -1.26 5.98 21.08
CA ALA A 176 -1.26 6.55 22.43
C ALA A 176 -2.61 7.20 22.78
N PRO A 177 -3.70 6.40 22.89
CA PRO A 177 -5.05 6.95 23.03
C PRO A 177 -5.28 7.77 24.31
N GLN A 178 -4.38 7.66 25.29
CA GLN A 178 -4.43 8.42 26.54
C GLN A 178 -3.60 9.71 26.51
N ALA A 179 -2.94 10.02 25.39
CA ALA A 179 -2.00 11.13 25.31
C ALA A 179 -2.64 12.50 25.03
N GLY A 180 -3.95 12.62 25.15
CA GLY A 180 -4.67 13.88 24.94
C GLY A 180 -5.48 13.93 23.65
N ALA A 181 -5.82 15.15 23.23
CA ALA A 181 -6.68 15.40 22.07
C ALA A 181 -6.15 14.76 20.80
N VAL A 182 -7.08 14.41 19.90
CA VAL A 182 -6.76 13.89 18.58
C VAL A 182 -6.20 15.00 17.70
N ASP A 183 -5.02 14.74 17.13
CA ASP A 183 -4.43 15.55 16.06
C ASP A 183 -3.87 14.57 15.01
N LEU A 184 -4.63 14.33 13.97
CA LEU A 184 -4.28 13.36 12.92
C LEU A 184 -3.09 13.80 12.06
N THR A 185 -2.59 15.03 12.25
CA THR A 185 -1.34 15.49 11.62
C THR A 185 -0.10 15.00 12.38
N ASP A 186 -0.26 14.48 13.58
CA ASP A 186 0.81 13.81 14.33
C ASP A 186 1.02 12.39 13.82
N GLU A 187 1.89 12.27 12.85
CA GLU A 187 2.19 11.03 12.15
C GLU A 187 2.96 9.99 12.98
N GLU A 188 3.53 10.37 14.10
CA GLU A 188 4.15 9.43 15.04
C GLU A 188 3.11 8.72 15.90
N ARG A 189 2.07 9.45 16.30
CA ARG A 189 0.98 8.92 17.12
C ARG A 189 -0.11 8.23 16.31
N PHE A 190 -0.45 8.77 15.15
CA PHE A 190 -1.54 8.30 14.30
C PHE A 190 -1.05 7.76 12.97
N VAL A 191 -1.54 6.60 12.57
CA VAL A 191 -1.30 6.05 11.22
C VAL A 191 -2.65 5.78 10.54
N GLU A 192 -2.82 6.30 9.34
CA GLU A 192 -3.97 6.00 8.51
C GLU A 192 -3.90 4.53 8.08
N ILE A 193 -4.97 3.78 8.35
CA ILE A 193 -5.05 2.36 8.03
C ILE A 193 -6.08 2.05 6.94
N TYR A 194 -7.13 2.86 6.81
CA TYR A 194 -8.22 2.57 5.88
C TYR A 194 -8.80 3.87 5.33
N ASN A 195 -8.66 4.08 4.02
CA ASN A 195 -9.20 5.25 3.34
C ASN A 195 -10.48 4.87 2.57
N LEU A 196 -11.57 5.57 2.86
CA LEU A 196 -12.86 5.42 2.18
C LEU A 196 -13.07 6.64 1.27
N VAL A 197 -13.09 6.43 -0.04
CA VAL A 197 -13.30 7.49 -1.02
C VAL A 197 -14.71 7.42 -1.58
N PHE A 198 -15.42 8.53 -1.48
CA PHE A 198 -16.78 8.70 -2.02
C PHE A 198 -16.69 9.27 -3.43
N MET A 199 -16.53 8.38 -4.39
CA MET A 199 -16.20 8.68 -5.77
C MET A 199 -17.49 9.09 -6.52
N GLU A 200 -17.84 10.36 -6.45
CA GLU A 200 -19.08 10.89 -7.00
C GLU A 200 -18.89 12.04 -7.99
N LEU A 201 -17.66 12.52 -8.17
CA LEU A 201 -17.35 13.69 -8.98
C LEU A 201 -16.31 13.35 -10.05
N ASN A 202 -16.26 14.17 -11.11
CA ASN A 202 -15.25 14.13 -12.14
C ASN A 202 -14.66 15.52 -12.35
N ARG A 203 -13.33 15.62 -12.43
CA ARG A 203 -12.62 16.84 -12.77
C ARG A 203 -12.14 16.78 -14.22
N ASP A 204 -12.54 17.77 -15.04
CA ASP A 204 -12.10 17.87 -16.44
C ASP A 204 -10.76 18.58 -16.59
N ALA A 205 -10.27 18.70 -17.83
CA ALA A 205 -9.01 19.34 -18.16
C ALA A 205 -8.98 20.85 -17.83
N ALA A 206 -10.15 21.51 -17.72
CA ALA A 206 -10.29 22.90 -17.31
C ALA A 206 -10.33 23.07 -15.78
N GLY A 207 -10.28 21.96 -15.03
CA GLY A 207 -10.40 21.94 -13.57
C GLY A 207 -11.83 22.02 -13.07
N GLN A 208 -12.82 21.95 -13.95
CA GLN A 208 -14.23 21.96 -13.58
C GLN A 208 -14.65 20.62 -13.02
N VAL A 209 -15.34 20.65 -11.88
CA VAL A 209 -15.81 19.45 -11.17
C VAL A 209 -17.31 19.31 -11.40
N THR A 210 -17.73 18.16 -11.92
CA THR A 210 -19.12 17.81 -12.20
C THR A 210 -19.46 16.43 -11.63
N PRO A 211 -20.75 16.14 -11.33
CA PRO A 211 -21.14 14.82 -10.85
C PRO A 211 -20.85 13.71 -11.87
N LEU A 212 -20.41 12.55 -11.36
CA LEU A 212 -20.39 11.30 -12.12
C LEU A 212 -21.84 10.78 -12.34
N ALA A 213 -22.03 9.89 -13.32
CA ALA A 213 -23.32 9.26 -13.57
C ALA A 213 -23.83 8.46 -12.36
N HIS A 214 -22.95 7.89 -11.59
CA HIS A 214 -23.26 7.09 -10.40
C HIS A 214 -22.39 7.52 -9.22
N LYS A 215 -22.93 7.30 -8.01
CA LYS A 215 -22.17 7.41 -6.76
C LYS A 215 -21.47 6.09 -6.50
N ASN A 216 -20.17 6.13 -6.33
CA ASN A 216 -19.33 4.94 -6.22
C ASN A 216 -18.51 4.97 -4.94
N ILE A 217 -18.10 3.78 -4.49
CA ILE A 217 -17.14 3.61 -3.39
C ILE A 217 -15.84 3.06 -3.94
N ASP A 218 -14.76 3.71 -3.54
CA ASP A 218 -13.39 3.25 -3.66
C ASP A 218 -12.78 3.23 -2.26
N THR A 219 -12.10 2.15 -1.90
CA THR A 219 -11.41 2.07 -0.61
C THR A 219 -9.99 1.52 -0.77
N GLY A 220 -9.15 1.82 0.22
CA GLY A 220 -7.81 1.28 0.30
C GLY A 220 -7.34 1.10 1.73
N MET A 221 -7.01 -0.14 2.08
CA MET A 221 -6.38 -0.50 3.34
C MET A 221 -4.95 -0.97 3.08
N GLY A 222 -3.97 -0.34 3.74
CA GLY A 222 -2.58 -0.77 3.65
C GLY A 222 -2.35 -2.08 4.40
N LEU A 223 -2.02 -3.15 3.68
CA LEU A 223 -1.78 -4.45 4.29
C LEU A 223 -0.64 -4.41 5.31
N GLU A 224 0.49 -3.79 4.96
CA GLU A 224 1.68 -3.72 5.80
C GLU A 224 1.41 -2.91 7.08
N ARG A 225 0.62 -1.84 6.97
CA ARG A 225 0.23 -1.00 8.13
C ARG A 225 -0.63 -1.77 9.12
N LEU A 226 -1.61 -2.52 8.62
CA LEU A 226 -2.46 -3.34 9.47
C LEU A 226 -1.68 -4.51 10.09
N ALA A 227 -0.80 -5.15 9.31
CA ALA A 227 0.08 -6.21 9.82
C ALA A 227 0.97 -5.70 10.97
N ARG A 228 1.54 -4.51 10.85
CA ARG A 228 2.32 -3.89 11.92
C ARG A 228 1.54 -3.81 13.22
N ILE A 229 0.30 -3.34 13.15
CA ILE A 229 -0.57 -3.17 14.32
C ILE A 229 -0.95 -4.53 14.91
N LEU A 230 -1.43 -5.44 14.09
CA LEU A 230 -1.91 -6.75 14.54
C LEU A 230 -0.78 -7.67 15.02
N GLN A 231 0.43 -7.52 14.51
CA GLN A 231 1.61 -8.26 14.93
C GLN A 231 2.35 -7.56 16.09
N ASP A 232 1.93 -6.36 16.47
CA ASP A 232 2.50 -5.55 17.55
C ASP A 232 4.02 -5.38 17.40
N VAL A 233 4.43 -4.85 16.26
CA VAL A 233 5.84 -4.59 15.93
C VAL A 233 6.08 -3.09 15.70
N PRO A 234 7.33 -2.61 15.88
CA PRO A 234 7.63 -1.17 15.85
C PRO A 234 7.41 -0.48 14.50
N SER A 235 7.51 -1.23 13.40
CA SER A 235 7.31 -0.68 12.05
C SER A 235 6.81 -1.75 11.08
N ASN A 236 6.44 -1.33 9.89
CA ASN A 236 6.04 -2.25 8.83
C ASN A 236 7.17 -3.22 8.46
N TYR A 237 8.42 -2.82 8.68
CA TYR A 237 9.61 -3.60 8.32
C TYR A 237 9.83 -4.81 9.22
N GLU A 238 9.32 -4.83 10.44
CA GLU A 238 9.41 -5.97 11.35
C GLU A 238 8.23 -6.94 11.21
N THR A 239 7.30 -6.69 10.28
CA THR A 239 6.23 -7.64 9.98
C THR A 239 6.74 -8.88 9.26
N ASP A 240 5.96 -9.95 9.29
CA ASP A 240 6.25 -11.19 8.57
C ASP A 240 6.32 -11.01 7.04
N LEU A 241 5.79 -9.91 6.52
CA LEU A 241 5.84 -9.58 5.09
C LEU A 241 7.23 -9.12 4.63
N ILE A 242 8.01 -8.49 5.51
CA ILE A 242 9.28 -7.84 5.15
C ILE A 242 10.46 -8.34 5.99
N PHE A 243 10.24 -8.61 7.27
CA PHE A 243 11.34 -8.91 8.18
C PHE A 243 12.21 -10.11 7.79
N PRO A 244 11.69 -11.18 7.18
CA PRO A 244 12.55 -12.28 6.69
C PRO A 244 13.65 -11.81 5.73
N LEU A 245 13.38 -10.78 4.92
CA LEU A 245 14.36 -10.19 4.00
C LEU A 245 15.40 -9.36 4.75
N VAL A 246 14.97 -8.59 5.73
CA VAL A 246 15.84 -7.80 6.62
C VAL A 246 16.74 -8.73 7.44
N ALA A 247 16.16 -9.76 8.05
CA ALA A 247 16.89 -10.72 8.88
C ALA A 247 17.94 -11.50 8.10
N GLN A 248 17.62 -11.98 6.91
CA GLN A 248 18.54 -12.71 6.04
C GLN A 248 19.76 -11.83 5.65
N THR A 249 19.50 -10.59 5.29
CA THR A 249 20.57 -9.64 4.94
C THR A 249 21.44 -9.33 6.16
N ALA A 250 20.85 -9.13 7.32
CA ALA A 250 21.57 -8.91 8.57
C ALA A 250 22.49 -10.10 8.91
N GLU A 251 22.02 -11.32 8.74
CA GLU A 251 22.80 -12.54 8.94
C GLU A 251 24.03 -12.58 8.02
N TRP A 252 23.88 -12.24 6.74
CA TRP A 252 24.99 -12.25 5.78
C TRP A 252 26.12 -11.28 6.15
N VAL A 253 25.79 -10.21 6.87
CA VAL A 253 26.77 -9.20 7.30
C VAL A 253 27.09 -9.28 8.79
N ASN A 254 26.70 -10.37 9.47
CA ASN A 254 26.92 -10.62 10.88
C ASN A 254 26.42 -9.49 11.80
N LEU A 255 25.27 -8.91 11.46
CA LEU A 255 24.62 -7.89 12.28
C LEU A 255 23.48 -8.48 13.10
N ASN A 256 23.46 -8.11 14.38
CA ASN A 256 22.26 -8.25 15.20
C ASN A 256 21.37 -7.04 14.94
N TYR A 257 20.22 -7.26 14.32
CA TYR A 257 19.29 -6.20 13.93
C TYR A 257 18.90 -5.30 15.12
N ALA A 258 18.58 -5.89 16.26
CA ALA A 258 18.17 -5.14 17.46
C ALA A 258 19.27 -4.22 18.01
N GLN A 259 20.54 -4.57 17.79
CA GLN A 259 21.71 -3.84 18.26
C GLN A 259 22.38 -3.00 17.16
N ALA A 260 21.91 -3.11 15.93
CA ALA A 260 22.48 -2.39 14.79
C ALA A 260 22.30 -0.87 14.96
N SER A 261 23.20 -0.09 14.36
CA SER A 261 23.08 1.37 14.33
C SER A 261 21.84 1.79 13.52
N ALA A 262 21.42 3.04 13.69
CA ALA A 262 20.31 3.60 12.91
C ALA A 262 20.59 3.55 11.41
N GLU A 263 21.84 3.83 11.00
CA GLU A 263 22.26 3.77 9.58
C GLU A 263 22.25 2.34 9.03
N GLN A 264 22.73 1.38 9.82
CA GLN A 264 22.68 -0.03 9.43
C GLN A 264 21.24 -0.53 9.29
N ARG A 265 20.37 -0.20 10.25
CA ARG A 265 18.95 -0.55 10.16
C ARG A 265 18.27 0.11 8.97
N LEU A 266 18.60 1.37 8.67
CA LEU A 266 18.11 2.06 7.50
C LEU A 266 18.44 1.30 6.21
N SER A 267 19.70 0.91 6.04
CA SER A 267 20.15 0.14 4.87
C SER A 267 19.43 -1.22 4.78
N LEU A 268 19.27 -1.92 5.89
CA LEU A 268 18.54 -3.19 5.94
C LEU A 268 17.07 -3.04 5.54
N LYS A 269 16.42 -1.99 6.01
CA LYS A 269 15.00 -1.69 5.67
C LYS A 269 14.85 -1.34 4.19
N ILE A 270 15.73 -0.52 3.65
CA ILE A 270 15.74 -0.16 2.22
C ILE A 270 15.92 -1.42 1.37
N ILE A 271 16.81 -2.30 1.75
CA ILE A 271 17.04 -3.58 1.04
C ILE A 271 15.77 -4.42 1.07
N GLY A 272 15.13 -4.58 2.22
CA GLY A 272 13.89 -5.34 2.36
C GLY A 272 12.74 -4.79 1.51
N ASP A 273 12.56 -3.48 1.51
CA ASP A 273 11.57 -2.82 0.67
C ASP A 273 11.87 -2.99 -0.83
N HIS A 274 13.08 -2.66 -1.23
CA HIS A 274 13.43 -2.61 -2.65
C HIS A 274 13.48 -4.00 -3.30
N ILE A 275 13.90 -5.03 -2.57
CA ILE A 275 13.88 -6.39 -3.15
C ILE A 275 12.44 -6.86 -3.43
N ARG A 276 11.48 -6.54 -2.58
CA ARG A 276 10.06 -6.81 -2.87
C ARG A 276 9.62 -6.07 -4.14
N ALA A 277 9.93 -4.79 -4.23
CA ALA A 277 9.57 -3.96 -5.37
C ALA A 277 10.13 -4.51 -6.68
N VAL A 278 11.43 -4.80 -6.73
CA VAL A 278 12.08 -5.25 -7.98
C VAL A 278 11.61 -6.65 -8.40
N VAL A 279 11.40 -7.55 -7.45
CA VAL A 279 10.87 -8.89 -7.71
C VAL A 279 9.50 -8.81 -8.38
N HIS A 280 8.60 -8.02 -7.84
CA HIS A 280 7.25 -7.87 -8.40
C HIS A 280 7.24 -7.13 -9.74
N LEU A 281 8.09 -6.11 -9.92
CA LEU A 281 8.22 -5.41 -11.20
C LEU A 281 8.70 -6.35 -12.31
N ILE A 282 9.73 -7.13 -12.05
CA ILE A 282 10.25 -8.09 -13.04
C ILE A 282 9.23 -9.19 -13.30
N ALA A 283 8.55 -9.70 -12.28
CA ALA A 283 7.49 -10.69 -12.43
C ALA A 283 6.38 -10.20 -13.36
N ASP A 284 6.07 -8.91 -13.35
CA ASP A 284 5.05 -8.31 -14.20
C ASP A 284 5.56 -7.89 -15.59
N GLY A 285 6.84 -8.14 -15.89
CA GLY A 285 7.41 -7.95 -17.23
C GLY A 285 8.20 -6.66 -17.43
N VAL A 286 8.49 -5.89 -16.37
CA VAL A 286 9.36 -4.71 -16.47
C VAL A 286 10.82 -5.18 -16.66
N ILE A 287 11.51 -4.53 -17.60
CA ILE A 287 12.92 -4.79 -17.91
C ILE A 287 13.74 -3.55 -17.57
N PRO A 288 14.91 -3.70 -16.89
CA PRO A 288 15.75 -2.56 -16.56
C PRO A 288 16.18 -1.79 -17.81
N SER A 289 16.04 -0.48 -17.77
CA SER A 289 16.45 0.42 -18.87
C SER A 289 16.74 1.83 -18.34
N ASN A 290 17.09 2.73 -19.24
CA ASN A 290 17.36 4.14 -18.89
C ASN A 290 16.13 5.03 -19.01
N VAL A 291 14.96 4.49 -19.36
CA VAL A 291 13.75 5.27 -19.60
C VAL A 291 12.52 4.62 -18.95
N ARG A 292 11.56 5.44 -18.55
CA ARG A 292 10.22 5.04 -18.10
C ARG A 292 10.25 3.99 -16.97
N ARG A 293 9.46 2.92 -17.07
CA ARG A 293 9.36 1.86 -16.05
C ARG A 293 10.70 1.17 -15.79
N GLY A 294 11.43 0.93 -16.87
CA GLY A 294 12.76 0.30 -16.79
C GLY A 294 13.75 1.14 -16.00
N TYR A 295 13.67 2.46 -16.10
CA TYR A 295 14.48 3.37 -15.29
C TYR A 295 14.14 3.27 -13.80
N VAL A 296 12.86 3.22 -13.47
CA VAL A 296 12.41 3.02 -12.08
C VAL A 296 12.97 1.72 -11.52
N LEU A 297 12.82 0.62 -12.24
CA LEU A 297 13.36 -0.68 -11.86
C LEU A 297 14.88 -0.63 -11.66
N ARG A 298 15.61 -0.07 -12.63
CA ARG A 298 17.08 0.06 -12.54
C ARG A 298 17.52 0.90 -11.35
N ARG A 299 16.84 1.99 -11.09
CA ARG A 299 17.11 2.85 -9.92
C ARG A 299 16.94 2.09 -8.61
N LEU A 300 15.87 1.31 -8.48
CA LEU A 300 15.62 0.50 -7.28
C LEU A 300 16.68 -0.59 -7.10
N ILE A 301 17.06 -1.28 -8.16
CA ILE A 301 18.12 -2.30 -8.11
C ILE A 301 19.45 -1.67 -7.69
N ARG A 302 19.83 -0.54 -8.25
CA ARG A 302 21.08 0.16 -7.88
C ARG A 302 21.08 0.65 -6.45
N ARG A 303 19.96 1.18 -5.96
CA ARG A 303 19.84 1.56 -4.54
C ARG A 303 19.97 0.35 -3.62
N LEU A 304 19.33 -0.74 -3.96
CA LEU A 304 19.42 -2.02 -3.26
C LEU A 304 20.88 -2.49 -3.16
N VAL A 305 21.59 -2.54 -4.27
CA VAL A 305 23.00 -2.95 -4.31
C VAL A 305 23.89 -2.00 -3.52
N ARG A 306 23.68 -0.70 -3.66
CA ARG A 306 24.45 0.32 -2.92
C ARG A 306 24.31 0.15 -1.41
N HIS A 307 23.10 -0.08 -0.91
CA HIS A 307 22.89 -0.30 0.53
C HIS A 307 23.49 -1.61 1.01
N GLY A 308 23.53 -2.65 0.16
CA GLY A 308 24.29 -3.87 0.46
C GLY A 308 25.78 -3.58 0.63
N ARG A 309 26.35 -2.78 -0.25
CA ARG A 309 27.76 -2.34 -0.15
C ARG A 309 28.03 -1.54 1.11
N LEU A 310 27.14 -0.63 1.49
CA LEU A 310 27.26 0.14 2.74
C LEU A 310 27.28 -0.77 3.98
N LEU A 311 26.59 -1.90 3.93
CA LEU A 311 26.60 -2.90 5.00
C LEU A 311 27.83 -3.84 4.96
N GLY A 312 28.63 -3.79 3.91
CA GLY A 312 29.80 -4.64 3.73
C GLY A 312 29.61 -5.86 2.81
N LEU A 313 28.47 -6.01 2.16
CA LEU A 313 28.28 -7.05 1.14
C LEU A 313 29.10 -6.73 -0.10
N ARG A 314 30.13 -7.57 -0.36
CA ARG A 314 31.04 -7.39 -1.50
C ARG A 314 30.77 -8.34 -2.65
N ARG A 315 29.93 -9.35 -2.44
CA ARG A 315 29.51 -10.32 -3.45
C ARG A 315 28.15 -9.93 -4.04
N PRO A 316 27.79 -10.42 -5.23
CA PRO A 316 26.41 -10.36 -5.69
C PRO A 316 25.48 -11.07 -4.73
N PHE A 317 24.31 -10.48 -4.44
CA PHE A 317 23.38 -11.02 -3.45
C PHE A 317 21.90 -10.88 -3.84
N THR A 318 21.58 -10.05 -4.84
CA THR A 318 20.19 -9.69 -5.13
C THR A 318 19.37 -10.90 -5.59
N ALA A 319 19.91 -11.76 -6.44
CA ALA A 319 19.21 -12.97 -6.90
C ALA A 319 18.94 -13.96 -5.76
N GLU A 320 19.90 -14.12 -4.85
CA GLU A 320 19.72 -14.99 -3.67
C GLU A 320 18.66 -14.44 -2.73
N LEU A 321 18.68 -13.14 -2.44
CA LEU A 321 17.66 -12.49 -1.62
C LEU A 321 16.27 -12.55 -2.29
N ALA A 322 16.23 -12.43 -3.61
CA ALA A 322 14.99 -12.55 -4.38
C ALA A 322 14.28 -13.90 -4.18
N GLN A 323 15.02 -14.98 -3.95
CA GLN A 323 14.42 -16.30 -3.67
C GLN A 323 13.51 -16.24 -2.44
N THR A 324 13.92 -15.55 -1.40
CA THR A 324 13.10 -15.34 -0.20
C THR A 324 11.89 -14.45 -0.49
N ALA A 325 12.08 -13.36 -1.24
CA ALA A 325 10.96 -12.48 -1.64
C ALA A 325 9.93 -13.22 -2.52
N ILE A 326 10.38 -14.06 -3.43
CA ILE A 326 9.53 -14.92 -4.27
C ILE A 326 8.74 -15.90 -3.40
N ALA A 327 9.39 -16.55 -2.44
CA ALA A 327 8.73 -17.49 -1.53
C ALA A 327 7.65 -16.80 -0.68
N LEU A 328 7.91 -15.59 -0.20
CA LEU A 328 6.92 -14.79 0.55
C LEU A 328 5.72 -14.37 -0.30
N ALA A 329 5.90 -14.19 -1.61
CA ALA A 329 4.85 -13.76 -2.53
C ALA A 329 4.04 -14.93 -3.12
N ALA A 330 4.58 -16.14 -3.12
CA ALA A 330 4.09 -17.25 -3.95
C ALA A 330 2.64 -17.66 -3.66
N SER A 331 2.19 -17.62 -2.41
CA SER A 331 0.83 -18.02 -2.04
C SER A 331 -0.23 -17.07 -2.60
N ALA A 332 0.01 -15.77 -2.54
CA ALA A 332 -0.91 -14.74 -3.03
C ALA A 332 -0.75 -14.46 -4.52
N TYR A 333 0.47 -14.58 -5.03
CA TYR A 333 0.85 -14.21 -6.40
C TYR A 333 1.68 -15.32 -7.05
N PRO A 334 1.04 -16.43 -7.46
CA PRO A 334 1.75 -17.60 -8.01
C PRO A 334 2.61 -17.29 -9.23
N HIS A 335 2.23 -16.30 -10.05
CA HIS A 335 3.00 -15.90 -11.23
C HIS A 335 4.41 -15.41 -10.89
N VAL A 336 4.63 -14.92 -9.68
CA VAL A 336 5.97 -14.50 -9.21
C VAL A 336 6.89 -15.72 -9.11
N GLN A 337 6.40 -16.83 -8.56
CA GLN A 337 7.15 -18.10 -8.50
C GLN A 337 7.40 -18.67 -9.90
N GLU A 338 6.43 -18.61 -10.78
CA GLU A 338 6.55 -19.07 -12.16
C GLU A 338 7.64 -18.33 -12.93
N ARG A 339 7.91 -17.08 -12.57
CA ARG A 339 8.93 -16.21 -13.19
C ARG A 339 10.25 -16.17 -12.43
N ALA A 340 10.46 -17.04 -11.45
CA ALA A 340 11.64 -17.02 -10.56
C ALA A 340 12.97 -16.99 -11.35
N THR A 341 13.13 -17.83 -12.36
CA THR A 341 14.35 -17.87 -13.18
C THR A 341 14.59 -16.55 -13.92
N ALA A 342 13.55 -15.96 -14.52
CA ALA A 342 13.65 -14.69 -15.21
C ALA A 342 14.02 -13.56 -14.21
N ILE A 343 13.45 -13.56 -13.03
CA ILE A 343 13.74 -12.57 -11.98
C ILE A 343 15.21 -12.67 -11.57
N GLU A 344 15.69 -13.86 -11.23
CA GLU A 344 17.07 -14.10 -10.82
C GLU A 344 18.07 -13.69 -11.91
N ASN A 345 17.80 -14.04 -13.16
CA ASN A 345 18.67 -13.70 -14.30
C ASN A 345 18.77 -12.18 -14.51
N GLU A 346 17.65 -11.47 -14.46
CA GLU A 346 17.64 -10.01 -14.60
C GLU A 346 18.39 -9.32 -13.46
N LEU A 347 18.18 -9.76 -12.22
CA LEU A 347 18.88 -9.22 -11.06
C LEU A 347 20.39 -9.48 -11.13
N ASN A 348 20.81 -10.68 -11.46
CA ASN A 348 22.21 -11.02 -11.63
C ASN A 348 22.88 -10.14 -12.71
N ARG A 349 22.23 -9.97 -13.85
CA ARG A 349 22.76 -9.17 -14.95
C ARG A 349 22.93 -7.70 -14.54
N GLU A 350 21.91 -7.08 -13.95
CA GLU A 350 21.94 -5.67 -13.52
C GLU A 350 22.93 -5.44 -12.39
N GLU A 351 22.99 -6.34 -11.39
CA GLU A 351 23.90 -6.23 -10.28
C GLU A 351 25.36 -6.31 -10.75
N GLN A 352 25.70 -7.30 -11.59
CA GLN A 352 27.05 -7.44 -12.13
C GLN A 352 27.47 -6.23 -12.95
N GLN A 353 26.56 -5.68 -13.76
CA GLN A 353 26.83 -4.49 -14.56
C GLN A 353 27.07 -3.26 -13.67
N PHE A 354 26.26 -3.10 -12.62
CA PHE A 354 26.42 -1.98 -11.69
C PHE A 354 27.69 -2.08 -10.85
N LEU A 355 28.04 -3.29 -10.39
CA LEU A 355 29.27 -3.52 -9.64
C LEU A 355 30.52 -3.15 -10.47
N LYS A 356 30.55 -3.47 -11.76
CA LYS A 356 31.63 -3.03 -12.65
C LYS A 356 31.73 -1.50 -12.74
N THR A 357 30.62 -0.81 -12.74
CA THR A 357 30.59 0.66 -12.75
C THR A 357 31.12 1.23 -11.44
N LEU A 358 30.79 0.63 -10.30
CA LEU A 358 31.28 1.06 -8.99
C LEU A 358 32.79 0.81 -8.79
N ASP A 359 33.32 -0.27 -9.36
CA ASP A 359 34.74 -0.63 -9.22
C ASP A 359 35.67 0.21 -10.11
N VAL A 360 35.11 0.88 -11.13
CA VAL A 360 35.88 1.77 -12.04
C VAL A 360 35.87 3.23 -11.59
N GLY A 361 34.94 3.63 -10.72
CA GLY A 361 34.83 4.97 -10.12
C GLY A 361 35.38 5.00 -8.73
#